data_8d63dda7a4608f759873810430e04811
#
_entry.id   8d63dda7a4608f759873810430e04811
#
_cell.length_a   1.000
_cell.length_b   1.000
_cell.length_c   1.000
_cell.angle_alpha   90.00
_cell.angle_beta   90.00
_cell.angle_gamma   90.00
#
_symmetry.space_group_name_H-M   'P 1'
#
loop_
_entity.id
_entity.type
_entity.pdbx_description
1 polymer ?
#
loop_
_entity_poly.entity_id
_entity_poly.type
_entity_poly.pdbx_seq_one_letter_code
_entity_poly.pdbx_strand_id
1 'polypeptide(L)'
;MTAPPVAYGFGPPLPYGPPEAVLADRESRVVVNATGVILEVAGVAADFEWAEIAGVVRTPSTLGSRLTVTVRLWDGGVYACELNARRSARLAEWIAHLDPVLGRYLAGR
;
A
#
# COMPACT_ATOMS: atom_id res chain seq x y z
N MET A 1 15.33 -27.35 -5.31
CA MET A 1 15.20 -27.09 -5.46
C MET A 1 15.44 -26.64 -5.34
N THR A 2 14.77 -26.37 -5.09
CA THR A 2 14.67 -25.88 -4.96
C THR A 2 14.49 -25.49 -4.78
N ALA A 3 13.99 -25.28 -4.47
CA ALA A 3 13.66 -24.69 -4.28
C ALA A 3 13.54 -24.39 -4.08
N PRO A 4 13.24 -24.28 -4.00
CA PRO A 4 12.91 -23.71 -3.85
C PRO A 4 12.75 -23.44 -3.88
N PRO A 5 12.50 -23.35 -3.74
CA PRO A 5 12.13 -22.94 -3.81
C PRO A 5 11.90 -22.87 -4.13
N VAL A 6 11.53 -22.83 -4.09
CA VAL A 6 11.15 -22.75 -4.44
C VAL A 6 10.95 -22.89 -4.84
N ALA A 7 10.83 -22.94 -4.81
CA ALA A 7 10.50 -23.10 -5.19
C ALA A 7 10.48 -23.55 -5.62
N TYR A 8 10.31 -23.56 -5.54
CA TYR A 8 9.94 -24.09 -5.98
C TYR A 8 9.44 -24.05 -6.73
N GLY A 9 9.79 -23.63 -6.50
CA GLY A 9 8.96 -22.85 -7.27
C GLY A 9 7.86 -23.45 -7.94
N PHE A 10 7.33 -23.87 -7.66
CA PHE A 10 6.23 -24.42 -8.28
C PHE A 10 4.98 -24.03 -7.56
N GLY A 11 3.96 -23.88 -8.26
CA GLY A 11 2.68 -23.55 -7.70
C GLY A 11 2.54 -22.08 -7.39
N PRO A 12 1.47 -21.69 -6.73
CA PRO A 12 1.19 -20.29 -6.44
C PRO A 12 2.19 -19.71 -5.45
N PRO A 13 2.31 -18.39 -5.37
CA PRO A 13 3.18 -17.75 -4.39
C PRO A 13 2.86 -18.19 -2.99
N LEU A 14 3.89 -18.32 -2.18
CA LEU A 14 3.73 -18.74 -0.81
C LEU A 14 3.10 -17.63 0.01
N PRO A 15 2.17 -17.97 0.91
CA PRO A 15 1.48 -16.95 1.70
C PRO A 15 2.36 -16.29 2.77
N TYR A 16 3.56 -16.80 3.01
CA TYR A 16 4.46 -16.22 3.99
C TYR A 16 5.52 -15.33 3.37
N GLY A 17 5.36 -14.92 2.12
CA GLY A 17 6.21 -13.89 1.56
C GLY A 17 5.95 -12.57 2.27
N PRO A 18 6.83 -11.57 2.09
CA PRO A 18 6.61 -10.27 2.70
C PRO A 18 5.26 -9.70 2.27
N PRO A 19 4.47 -9.19 3.20
CA PRO A 19 3.18 -8.60 2.83
C PRO A 19 3.35 -7.43 1.89
N GLU A 20 2.46 -7.33 0.93
CA GLU A 20 2.46 -6.24 -0.03
C GLU A 20 1.04 -5.88 -0.43
N ALA A 21 0.77 -4.59 -0.58
CA ALA A 21 -0.49 -4.10 -1.11
C ALA A 21 -0.20 -3.13 -2.24
N VAL A 22 -0.91 -3.30 -3.35
CA VAL A 22 -0.82 -2.39 -4.49
C VAL A 22 -2.22 -1.92 -4.82
N LEU A 23 -2.44 -0.62 -4.76
CA LEU A 23 -3.69 0.01 -5.12
C LEU A 23 -3.41 0.91 -6.32
N ALA A 24 -4.22 0.81 -7.35
CA ALA A 24 -3.97 1.60 -8.55
C ALA A 24 -5.26 1.99 -9.24
N ASP A 25 -5.30 3.21 -9.74
CA ASP A 25 -6.32 3.64 -10.67
C ASP A 25 -5.63 4.08 -11.96
N ARG A 26 -6.31 4.88 -12.76
CA ARG A 26 -5.80 5.27 -14.07
C ARG A 26 -4.54 6.12 -13.99
N GLU A 27 -4.43 6.97 -12.97
CA GLU A 27 -3.35 7.95 -12.87
C GLU A 27 -2.52 7.82 -11.62
N SER A 28 -2.98 7.07 -10.64
CA SER A 28 -2.37 7.04 -9.32
C SER A 28 -2.10 5.63 -8.87
N ARG A 29 -1.08 5.46 -8.05
CA ARG A 29 -0.74 4.16 -7.51
C ARG A 29 -0.15 4.31 -6.12
N VAL A 30 -0.51 3.39 -5.25
CA VAL A 30 0.06 3.29 -3.91
C VAL A 30 0.58 1.88 -3.74
N VAL A 31 1.85 1.76 -3.36
CA VAL A 31 2.46 0.46 -3.08
C VAL A 31 2.96 0.47 -1.64
N VAL A 32 2.56 -0.52 -0.87
CA VAL A 32 3.03 -0.70 0.50
C VAL A 32 3.71 -2.07 0.55
N ASN A 33 4.98 -2.10 0.91
CA ASN A 33 5.74 -3.35 0.95
C ASN A 33 6.80 -3.28 2.04
N ALA A 34 7.68 -4.27 2.08
CA ALA A 34 8.70 -4.38 3.13
C ALA A 34 9.67 -3.20 3.15
N THR A 35 9.88 -2.52 2.03
CA THR A 35 10.79 -1.39 1.94
C THR A 35 10.14 -0.10 2.48
N GLY A 36 8.87 0.09 2.23
CA GLY A 36 8.16 1.30 2.63
C GLY A 36 6.91 1.53 1.82
N VAL A 37 6.64 2.80 1.53
CA VAL A 37 5.44 3.21 0.79
C VAL A 37 5.86 4.04 -0.42
N ILE A 38 5.25 3.74 -1.56
CA ILE A 38 5.43 4.50 -2.79
C ILE A 38 4.10 5.14 -3.14
N LEU A 39 4.11 6.45 -3.33
CA LEU A 39 2.94 7.18 -3.83
C LEU A 39 3.29 7.67 -5.23
N GLU A 40 2.44 7.35 -6.20
CA GLU A 40 2.68 7.75 -7.58
C GLU A 40 1.44 8.43 -8.14
N VAL A 41 1.61 9.59 -8.75
CA VAL A 41 0.53 10.33 -9.39
C VAL A 41 1.05 10.85 -10.73
N ALA A 42 0.32 10.52 -11.80
CA ALA A 42 0.65 10.97 -13.16
C ALA A 42 2.11 10.69 -13.53
N GLY A 43 2.62 9.53 -13.14
CA GLY A 43 3.99 9.11 -13.49
C GLY A 43 5.07 9.66 -12.57
N VAL A 44 4.71 10.48 -11.60
CA VAL A 44 5.68 11.01 -10.63
C VAL A 44 5.55 10.22 -9.33
N ALA A 45 6.64 9.61 -8.89
CA ALA A 45 6.62 8.75 -7.71
C ALA A 45 7.44 9.36 -6.58
N ALA A 46 6.95 9.14 -5.35
CA ALA A 46 7.67 9.49 -4.14
C ALA A 46 7.80 8.22 -3.30
N ASP A 47 9.01 7.89 -2.92
CA ASP A 47 9.34 6.68 -2.15
C ASP A 47 9.68 7.07 -0.73
N PHE A 48 9.09 6.36 0.24
CA PHE A 48 9.36 6.59 1.64
C PHE A 48 9.71 5.26 2.30
N GLU A 49 10.88 5.20 2.94
CA GLU A 49 11.27 4.02 3.69
C GLU A 49 10.60 4.01 5.06
N TRP A 50 10.36 2.84 5.60
CA TRP A 50 9.68 2.73 6.90
C TRP A 50 10.35 3.53 8.01
N ALA A 51 11.68 3.64 7.98
CA ALA A 51 12.41 4.41 8.98
C ALA A 51 12.04 5.89 8.98
N GLU A 52 11.61 6.45 7.84
CA GLU A 52 11.22 7.85 7.71
C GLU A 52 9.77 8.09 8.11
N ILE A 53 8.95 7.05 8.11
CA ILE A 53 7.50 7.17 8.20
C ILE A 53 7.06 7.19 9.66
N ALA A 54 6.36 8.26 10.06
CA ALA A 54 5.74 8.35 11.38
C ALA A 54 4.39 7.65 11.40
N GLY A 55 3.67 7.68 10.28
CA GLY A 55 2.38 7.01 10.20
C GLY A 55 1.82 7.05 8.79
N VAL A 56 0.88 6.16 8.52
CA VAL A 56 0.14 6.12 7.27
C VAL A 56 -1.34 6.06 7.62
N VAL A 57 -2.12 6.96 7.02
CA VAL A 57 -3.56 7.04 7.26
C VAL A 57 -4.27 6.86 5.94
N ARG A 58 -5.28 6.00 5.92
CA ARG A 58 -6.14 5.87 4.75
C ARG A 58 -7.50 6.46 5.10
N THR A 59 -8.04 7.27 4.20
CA THR A 59 -9.28 7.98 4.44
C THR A 59 -10.22 7.76 3.27
N PRO A 60 -11.27 6.93 3.44
CA PRO A 60 -12.26 6.78 2.38
C PRO A 60 -13.15 8.02 2.33
N SER A 61 -13.58 8.38 1.12
CA SER A 61 -14.49 9.50 0.95
C SER A 61 -15.87 9.15 1.49
N THR A 62 -16.59 10.16 1.99
CA THR A 62 -17.96 9.95 2.47
C THR A 62 -18.94 9.77 1.32
N LEU A 63 -18.61 10.36 0.17
CA LEU A 63 -19.41 10.21 -1.05
C LEU A 63 -18.48 9.75 -2.16
N GLY A 64 -18.98 8.81 -2.96
CA GLY A 64 -18.18 8.26 -4.05
C GLY A 64 -17.29 7.14 -3.58
N SER A 65 -16.34 6.78 -4.42
CA SER A 65 -15.49 5.60 -4.19
C SER A 65 -14.02 5.99 -4.27
N ARG A 66 -13.62 6.99 -3.50
CA ARG A 66 -12.24 7.48 -3.47
C ARG A 66 -11.59 7.11 -2.16
N LEU A 67 -10.28 6.92 -2.22
CA LEU A 67 -9.46 6.63 -1.05
C LEU A 67 -8.25 7.54 -1.08
N THR A 68 -8.01 8.24 0.01
CA THR A 68 -6.79 9.04 0.17
C THR A 68 -5.85 8.30 1.09
N VAL A 69 -4.62 8.08 0.64
CA VAL A 69 -3.56 7.49 1.45
C VAL A 69 -2.57 8.60 1.77
N THR A 70 -2.37 8.85 3.06
CA THR A 70 -1.52 9.94 3.55
C THR A 70 -0.34 9.35 4.30
N VAL A 71 0.87 9.75 3.91
CA VAL A 71 2.10 9.35 4.59
C VAL A 71 2.61 10.54 5.37
N ARG A 72 2.84 10.34 6.67
CA ARG A 72 3.39 11.37 7.54
C ARG A 72 4.79 10.95 7.94
N LEU A 73 5.72 11.88 7.83
CA LEU A 73 7.12 11.62 8.12
C LEU A 73 7.51 12.21 9.47
N TRP A 74 8.55 11.65 10.06
CA TRP A 74 9.05 12.12 11.35
C TRP A 74 9.54 13.57 11.30
N ASP A 75 9.96 14.05 10.13
CA ASP A 75 10.42 15.43 9.96
C ASP A 75 9.28 16.44 9.80
N GLY A 76 8.04 15.97 9.84
CA GLY A 76 6.87 16.82 9.68
C GLY A 76 6.29 16.84 8.28
N GLY A 77 6.94 16.18 7.33
CA GLY A 77 6.43 16.10 5.97
C GLY A 77 5.13 15.29 5.89
N VAL A 78 4.22 15.72 5.03
CA VAL A 78 2.95 15.05 4.81
C VAL A 78 2.72 14.95 3.31
N TYR A 79 2.46 13.73 2.84
CA TYR A 79 2.27 13.46 1.43
C TYR A 79 1.03 12.61 1.26
N ALA A 80 0.21 12.92 0.27
CA ALA A 80 -1.06 12.22 0.07
C ALA A 80 -1.25 11.85 -1.38
N CYS A 81 -1.94 10.73 -1.59
CA CYS A 81 -2.30 10.26 -2.91
C CYS A 81 -3.77 9.86 -2.88
N GLU A 82 -4.56 10.41 -3.80
CA GLU A 82 -5.97 10.07 -3.91
C GLU A 82 -6.17 9.09 -5.05
N LEU A 83 -6.93 8.03 -4.79
CA LEU A 83 -7.24 7.02 -5.79
C LEU A 83 -8.75 6.90 -5.94
N ASN A 84 -9.19 6.65 -7.16
CA ASN A 84 -10.60 6.48 -7.46
C ASN A 84 -10.88 5.01 -7.79
N ALA A 85 -11.58 4.33 -6.88
CA ALA A 85 -11.94 2.93 -7.07
C ALA A 85 -13.11 2.77 -8.04
N ARG A 86 -13.87 3.83 -8.28
CA ARG A 86 -15.02 3.89 -9.17
C ARG A 86 -16.25 3.13 -8.67
N ARG A 87 -16.05 2.13 -7.83
CA ARG A 87 -17.16 1.35 -7.25
C ARG A 87 -16.87 1.10 -5.79
N SER A 88 -17.93 1.09 -4.97
CA SER A 88 -17.78 0.86 -3.54
C SER A 88 -17.23 -0.53 -3.23
N ALA A 89 -17.56 -1.54 -4.06
CA ALA A 89 -17.03 -2.88 -3.86
C ALA A 89 -15.51 -2.91 -4.03
N ARG A 90 -14.99 -2.18 -5.02
CA ARG A 90 -13.54 -2.13 -5.24
C ARG A 90 -12.85 -1.37 -4.12
N LEU A 91 -13.48 -0.29 -3.63
CA LEU A 91 -12.95 0.45 -2.50
C LEU A 91 -12.84 -0.44 -1.28
N ALA A 92 -13.87 -1.24 -1.01
CA ALA A 92 -13.84 -2.18 0.11
C ALA A 92 -12.73 -3.22 -0.05
N GLU A 93 -12.50 -3.70 -1.27
CA GLU A 93 -11.41 -4.63 -1.55
C GLU A 93 -10.05 -3.99 -1.28
N TRP A 94 -9.89 -2.74 -1.70
CA TRP A 94 -8.63 -2.01 -1.47
C TRP A 94 -8.35 -1.89 0.02
N ILE A 95 -9.36 -1.52 0.81
CA ILE A 95 -9.20 -1.37 2.25
C ILE A 95 -8.89 -2.72 2.89
N ALA A 96 -9.56 -3.77 2.44
CA ALA A 96 -9.34 -5.12 2.95
C ALA A 96 -7.91 -5.62 2.67
N HIS A 97 -7.31 -5.18 1.56
CA HIS A 97 -5.93 -5.52 1.24
C HIS A 97 -4.94 -4.64 1.99
N LEU A 98 -5.24 -3.37 2.10
CA LEU A 98 -4.32 -2.38 2.65
C LEU A 98 -4.16 -2.50 4.16
N ASP A 99 -5.28 -2.62 4.88
CA ASP A 99 -5.26 -2.58 6.34
C ASP A 99 -4.36 -3.65 6.99
N PRO A 100 -4.41 -4.92 6.56
CA PRO A 100 -3.52 -5.92 7.16
C PRO A 100 -2.04 -5.63 6.89
N VAL A 101 -1.72 -5.12 5.71
CA VAL A 101 -0.33 -4.82 5.34
C VAL A 101 0.18 -3.64 6.16
N LEU A 102 -0.62 -2.59 6.27
CA LEU A 102 -0.25 -1.44 7.11
C LEU A 102 -0.10 -1.86 8.57
N GLY A 103 -1.03 -2.69 9.07
CA GLY A 103 -0.94 -3.18 10.44
C GLY A 103 0.35 -3.95 10.68
N ARG A 104 0.80 -4.73 9.70
CA ARG A 104 2.02 -5.50 9.83
C ARG A 104 3.26 -4.61 9.96
N TYR A 105 3.38 -3.59 9.09
CA TYR A 105 4.57 -2.76 9.07
C TYR A 105 4.54 -1.64 10.09
N LEU A 106 3.37 -1.21 10.54
CA LEU A 106 3.24 -0.15 11.52
C LEU A 106 3.06 -0.67 12.94
N ALA A 107 3.04 -1.98 13.14
CA ALA A 107 2.91 -2.56 14.47
C ALA A 107 4.10 -2.15 15.33
N GLY A 108 3.82 -1.74 16.56
CA GLY A 108 4.87 -1.35 17.50
C GLY A 108 5.35 0.08 17.38
N ARG A 109 4.70 0.87 16.54
CA ARG A 109 5.07 2.28 16.38
C ARG A 109 4.31 3.20 17.31
#